data_1e25d59636916325515b2aa623b91f7e
#
_entry.id   1e25d59636916325515b2aa623b91f7e
#
_cell.length_a   1.000
_cell.length_b   1.000
_cell.length_c   1.000
_cell.angle_alpha   90.00
_cell.angle_beta   90.00
_cell.angle_gamma   90.00
#
_symmetry.space_group_name_H-M   'P 1'
#
loop_
_entity.id
_entity.type
_entity.pdbx_description
1 polymer ?
#
loop_
_entity_poly.entity_id
_entity_poly.type
_entity_poly.pdbx_seq_one_letter_code
_entity_poly.pdbx_strand_id
1 'polypeptide(L)'
;MIRELAKSIREYKKVSIMTPILVSMEVVMECLIPFIIANLVNQIKAGCEFQVIAVYGLVLVLMAGISLLFGAWAGNTCSTASCGLAKNLRKDMFYNIQNFSFENIDKFSASSLVTRLTTDVTNVQMAYMMIIRIAIRCPLMLIFAFIMAFVMGGKMAAIFLFVVPVLGFGLFLVIRRVMPLFRRVFKKYDALNSSIQENVKGIRVVKSFVREDYEKEKFDRAAEDVCSDFTRAERILAINNPLMQFCVYAVMVFVLSFGSYTVITSRGIDLDVGQLSALLTYSFMILM
;
A
#
# COMPACT_ATOMS: atom_id res chain seq x y z
N MET A 1 7.32 -4.53 21.85
CA MET A 1 8.00 -4.88 20.59
C MET A 1 8.23 -3.66 19.68
N ILE A 2 7.21 -2.94 19.20
CA ILE A 2 7.40 -1.74 18.31
C ILE A 2 8.27 -0.67 19.00
N ARG A 3 8.03 -0.38 20.28
CA ARG A 3 8.83 0.60 21.06
C ARG A 3 10.32 0.21 21.19
N GLU A 4 10.63 -1.07 21.26
CA GLU A 4 12.02 -1.55 21.30
C GLU A 4 12.70 -1.41 19.94
N LEU A 5 12.02 -1.78 18.86
CA LEU A 5 12.54 -1.58 17.51
C LEU A 5 12.76 -0.09 17.20
N ALA A 6 11.87 0.78 17.68
CA ALA A 6 12.02 2.23 17.50
C ALA A 6 13.25 2.82 18.21
N LYS A 7 13.79 2.17 19.24
CA LYS A 7 15.04 2.61 19.89
C LYS A 7 16.25 2.50 18.96
N SER A 8 16.25 1.57 18.03
CA SER A 8 17.33 1.38 17.03
C SER A 8 17.33 2.41 15.90
N ILE A 9 16.36 3.34 15.86
CA ILE A 9 16.36 4.45 14.88
C ILE A 9 17.52 5.42 15.15
N ARG A 10 17.83 5.71 16.40
CA ARG A 10 18.98 6.53 16.88
C ARG A 10 19.22 7.80 16.04
N GLU A 11 20.38 7.86 15.35
CA GLU A 11 20.80 8.99 14.50
C GLU A 11 19.88 9.27 13.31
N TYR A 12 19.09 8.30 12.87
CA TYR A 12 18.17 8.42 11.73
C TYR A 12 16.80 9.02 12.09
N LYS A 13 16.58 9.48 13.35
CA LYS A 13 15.30 10.09 13.79
C LYS A 13 14.90 11.29 12.92
N LYS A 14 15.84 12.18 12.62
CA LYS A 14 15.56 13.38 11.81
C LYS A 14 15.06 13.00 10.42
N VAL A 15 15.74 12.05 9.77
CA VAL A 15 15.39 11.57 8.43
C VAL A 15 14.05 10.82 8.45
N SER A 16 13.80 10.05 9.50
CA SER A 16 12.53 9.32 9.71
C SER A 16 11.32 10.24 9.89
N ILE A 17 11.49 11.42 10.52
CA ILE A 17 10.43 12.42 10.68
C ILE A 17 10.29 13.27 9.40
N MET A 18 11.39 13.51 8.69
CA MET A 18 11.37 14.28 7.46
C MET A 18 10.59 13.57 6.33
N THR A 19 10.65 12.25 6.27
CA THR A 19 9.92 11.46 5.25
C THR A 19 8.40 11.72 5.29
N PRO A 20 7.68 11.58 6.42
CA PRO A 20 6.27 11.92 6.51
C PRO A 20 5.93 13.36 6.11
N ILE A 21 6.79 14.32 6.46
CA ILE A 21 6.57 15.74 6.12
C ILE A 21 6.67 15.92 4.60
N LEU A 22 7.69 15.36 3.96
CA LEU A 22 7.85 15.43 2.51
C LEU A 22 6.70 14.72 1.76
N VAL A 23 6.27 13.57 2.25
CA VAL A 23 5.10 12.84 1.73
C VAL A 23 3.82 13.68 1.87
N SER A 24 3.66 14.40 2.99
CA SER A 24 2.50 15.27 3.20
C SER A 24 2.50 16.44 2.20
N MET A 25 3.67 17.05 1.93
CA MET A 25 3.81 18.10 0.93
C MET A 25 3.53 17.60 -0.50
N GLU A 26 4.03 16.40 -0.82
CA GLU A 26 3.74 15.72 -2.10
C GLU A 26 2.23 15.54 -2.28
N VAL A 27 1.53 15.00 -1.29
CA VAL A 27 0.08 14.76 -1.32
C VAL A 27 -0.71 16.06 -1.46
N VAL A 28 -0.31 17.12 -0.76
CA VAL A 28 -0.97 18.44 -0.89
C VAL A 28 -0.84 18.97 -2.32
N MET A 29 0.36 18.88 -2.92
CA MET A 29 0.55 19.29 -4.31
C MET A 29 -0.29 18.47 -5.29
N GLU A 30 -0.35 17.15 -5.11
CA GLU A 30 -1.18 16.25 -5.94
C GLU A 30 -2.67 16.60 -5.83
N CYS A 31 -3.17 16.93 -4.65
CA CYS A 31 -4.57 17.29 -4.44
C CYS A 31 -4.91 18.70 -4.98
N LEU A 32 -3.93 19.60 -5.12
CA LEU A 32 -4.14 20.92 -5.69
C LEU A 32 -4.18 20.94 -7.22
N ILE A 33 -3.55 19.98 -7.88
CA ILE A 33 -3.50 19.90 -9.35
C ILE A 33 -4.91 19.86 -9.96
N PRO A 34 -5.85 18.98 -9.53
CA PRO A 34 -7.20 18.95 -10.09
C PRO A 34 -7.98 20.27 -9.86
N PHE A 35 -7.71 20.97 -8.76
CA PHE A 35 -8.30 22.29 -8.51
C PHE A 35 -7.86 23.32 -9.56
N ILE A 36 -6.59 23.35 -9.91
CA ILE A 36 -6.07 24.27 -10.93
C ILE A 36 -6.58 23.87 -12.32
N ILE A 37 -6.66 22.57 -12.61
CA ILE A 37 -7.26 22.07 -13.86
C ILE A 37 -8.71 22.51 -13.96
N ALA A 38 -9.51 22.45 -12.88
CA ALA A 38 -10.88 22.91 -12.88
C ALA A 38 -10.99 24.41 -13.25
N ASN A 39 -10.14 25.24 -12.66
CA ASN A 39 -10.10 26.67 -13.00
C ASN A 39 -9.71 26.90 -14.45
N LEU A 40 -8.74 26.16 -14.97
CA LEU A 40 -8.36 26.22 -16.39
C LEU A 40 -9.54 25.86 -17.31
N VAL A 41 -10.25 24.76 -17.02
CA VAL A 41 -11.42 24.32 -17.78
C VAL A 41 -12.51 25.42 -17.81
N ASN A 42 -12.75 26.08 -16.68
CA ASN A 42 -13.71 27.18 -16.61
C ASN A 42 -13.27 28.39 -17.42
N GLN A 43 -11.98 28.75 -17.42
CA GLN A 43 -11.44 29.82 -18.24
C GLN A 43 -11.55 29.50 -19.75
N ILE A 44 -11.25 28.27 -20.15
CA ILE A 44 -11.42 27.82 -21.55
C ILE A 44 -12.89 27.93 -21.98
N LYS A 45 -13.84 27.52 -21.12
CA LYS A 45 -15.27 27.65 -21.37
C LYS A 45 -15.70 29.11 -21.53
N ALA A 46 -15.08 30.02 -20.81
CA ALA A 46 -15.33 31.45 -20.90
C ALA A 46 -14.73 32.12 -22.16
N GLY A 47 -13.93 31.41 -22.95
CA GLY A 47 -13.29 31.93 -24.15
C GLY A 47 -12.03 32.73 -23.87
N CYS A 48 -11.17 32.27 -22.97
CA CYS A 48 -9.93 32.96 -22.61
C CYS A 48 -8.90 32.99 -23.75
N GLU A 49 -8.00 33.98 -23.68
CA GLU A 49 -6.87 34.11 -24.60
C GLU A 49 -5.85 32.99 -24.40
N PHE A 50 -5.11 32.67 -25.45
CA PHE A 50 -4.05 31.64 -25.43
C PHE A 50 -3.00 31.88 -24.35
N GLN A 51 -2.69 33.15 -24.04
CA GLN A 51 -1.75 33.53 -22.97
C GLN A 51 -2.19 33.00 -21.60
N VAL A 52 -3.49 33.05 -21.29
CA VAL A 52 -4.02 32.53 -20.03
C VAL A 52 -3.84 31.01 -19.95
N ILE A 53 -4.11 30.29 -21.03
CA ILE A 53 -3.91 28.83 -21.11
C ILE A 53 -2.43 28.50 -20.89
N ALA A 54 -1.52 29.24 -21.53
CA ALA A 54 -0.08 29.04 -21.38
C ALA A 54 0.39 29.26 -19.94
N VAL A 55 -0.14 30.28 -19.25
CA VAL A 55 0.19 30.52 -17.82
C VAL A 55 -0.28 29.38 -16.94
N TYR A 56 -1.53 28.92 -17.09
CA TYR A 56 -2.04 27.76 -16.33
C TYR A 56 -1.23 26.49 -16.63
N GLY A 57 -0.88 26.24 -17.90
CA GLY A 57 -0.01 25.14 -18.30
C GLY A 57 1.36 25.20 -17.63
N LEU A 58 1.99 26.37 -17.58
CA LEU A 58 3.26 26.56 -16.88
C LEU A 58 3.14 26.30 -15.39
N VAL A 59 2.07 26.81 -14.74
CA VAL A 59 1.81 26.57 -13.31
C VAL A 59 1.63 25.08 -13.02
N LEU A 60 0.88 24.34 -13.87
CA LEU A 60 0.71 22.89 -13.71
C LEU A 60 2.02 22.13 -13.86
N VAL A 61 2.87 22.50 -14.84
CA VAL A 61 4.20 21.91 -15.01
C VAL A 61 5.08 22.18 -13.80
N LEU A 62 5.08 23.40 -13.29
CA LEU A 62 5.83 23.76 -12.07
C LEU A 62 5.36 22.98 -10.86
N MET A 63 4.04 22.86 -10.66
CA MET A 63 3.49 22.08 -9.54
C MET A 63 3.81 20.58 -9.66
N ALA A 64 3.71 20.01 -10.86
CA ALA A 64 4.12 18.63 -11.10
C ALA A 64 5.62 18.43 -10.83
N GLY A 65 6.46 19.39 -11.24
CA GLY A 65 7.89 19.39 -10.93
C GLY A 65 8.18 19.44 -9.42
N ILE A 66 7.48 20.31 -8.69
CA ILE A 66 7.61 20.43 -7.23
C ILE A 66 7.14 19.14 -6.54
N SER A 67 6.01 18.56 -6.98
CA SER A 67 5.52 17.27 -6.48
C SER A 67 6.54 16.16 -6.70
N LEU A 68 7.13 16.09 -7.90
CA LEU A 68 8.20 15.14 -8.22
C LEU A 68 9.42 15.30 -7.30
N LEU A 69 9.84 16.53 -7.03
CA LEU A 69 10.97 16.81 -6.12
C LEU A 69 10.67 16.34 -4.70
N PHE A 70 9.48 16.64 -4.17
CA PHE A 70 9.08 16.15 -2.85
C PHE A 70 8.99 14.62 -2.80
N GLY A 71 8.44 13.98 -3.84
CA GLY A 71 8.37 12.52 -3.95
C GLY A 71 9.75 11.86 -4.02
N ALA A 72 10.67 12.43 -4.80
CA ALA A 72 12.05 11.95 -4.90
C ALA A 72 12.81 12.12 -3.58
N TRP A 73 12.66 13.27 -2.92
CA TRP A 73 13.26 13.50 -1.59
C TRP A 73 12.64 12.58 -0.53
N ALA A 74 11.33 12.40 -0.52
CA ALA A 74 10.65 11.47 0.36
C ALA A 74 11.15 10.02 0.15
N GLY A 75 11.37 9.61 -1.10
CA GLY A 75 11.96 8.32 -1.44
C GLY A 75 13.38 8.15 -0.91
N ASN A 76 14.23 9.15 -1.10
CA ASN A 76 15.61 9.15 -0.62
C ASN A 76 15.68 9.12 0.92
N THR A 77 14.92 9.98 1.60
CA THR A 77 14.88 10.00 3.08
C THR A 77 14.29 8.72 3.65
N CYS A 78 13.25 8.16 3.02
CA CYS A 78 12.65 6.89 3.39
C CYS A 78 13.65 5.73 3.29
N SER A 79 14.38 5.65 2.18
CA SER A 79 15.43 4.64 1.96
C SER A 79 16.55 4.77 3.00
N THR A 80 17.05 5.98 3.22
CA THR A 80 18.10 6.26 4.21
C THR A 80 17.65 5.88 5.62
N ALA A 81 16.41 6.23 6.01
CA ALA A 81 15.87 5.92 7.33
C ALA A 81 15.71 4.41 7.54
N SER A 82 15.16 3.69 6.53
CA SER A 82 14.93 2.25 6.64
C SER A 82 16.21 1.43 6.62
N CYS A 83 17.16 1.78 5.75
CA CYS A 83 18.48 1.16 5.72
C CYS A 83 19.29 1.45 7.00
N GLY A 84 19.17 2.67 7.53
CA GLY A 84 19.80 3.07 8.80
C GLY A 84 19.25 2.29 9.99
N LEU A 85 17.92 2.12 10.06
CA LEU A 85 17.28 1.26 11.06
C LEU A 85 17.82 -0.18 10.98
N ALA A 86 17.85 -0.74 9.76
CA ALA A 86 18.33 -2.11 9.56
C ALA A 86 19.81 -2.29 9.94
N LYS A 87 20.65 -1.31 9.61
CA LYS A 87 22.07 -1.27 10.03
C LYS A 87 22.18 -1.33 11.55
N ASN A 88 21.47 -0.45 12.25
CA ASN A 88 21.53 -0.38 13.71
C ASN A 88 20.96 -1.65 14.35
N LEU A 89 19.86 -2.19 13.80
CA LEU A 89 19.26 -3.42 14.31
C LEU A 89 20.21 -4.62 14.15
N ARG A 90 20.86 -4.76 12.99
CA ARG A 90 21.89 -5.80 12.78
C ARG A 90 23.03 -5.65 13.75
N LYS A 91 23.52 -4.42 13.99
CA LYS A 91 24.57 -4.14 14.95
C LYS A 91 24.17 -4.53 16.37
N ASP A 92 22.98 -4.11 16.80
CA ASP A 92 22.46 -4.40 18.14
C ASP A 92 22.28 -5.92 18.35
N MET A 93 21.72 -6.60 17.37
CA MET A 93 21.54 -8.05 17.42
C MET A 93 22.88 -8.79 17.44
N PHE A 94 23.84 -8.38 16.59
CA PHE A 94 25.17 -9.00 16.55
C PHE A 94 25.90 -8.82 17.91
N TYR A 95 25.86 -7.63 18.50
CA TYR A 95 26.48 -7.37 19.79
C TYR A 95 25.83 -8.19 20.90
N ASN A 96 24.49 -8.33 20.87
CA ASN A 96 23.79 -9.19 21.82
C ASN A 96 24.20 -10.65 21.69
N ILE A 97 24.36 -11.16 20.46
CA ILE A 97 24.83 -12.53 20.22
C ILE A 97 26.23 -12.75 20.76
N GLN A 98 27.14 -11.77 20.62
CA GLN A 98 28.50 -11.86 21.17
C GLN A 98 28.50 -11.92 22.73
N ASN A 99 27.46 -11.38 23.35
CA ASN A 99 27.31 -11.38 24.82
C ASN A 99 26.47 -12.56 25.34
N PHE A 100 26.06 -13.50 24.47
CA PHE A 100 25.30 -14.68 24.90
C PHE A 100 26.17 -15.59 25.79
N SER A 101 25.57 -16.13 26.85
CA SER A 101 26.13 -17.24 27.58
C SER A 101 26.12 -18.52 26.72
N PHE A 102 26.97 -19.49 27.08
CA PHE A 102 26.99 -20.80 26.38
C PHE A 102 25.60 -21.46 26.38
N GLU A 103 24.87 -21.39 27.50
CA GLU A 103 23.49 -21.88 27.60
C GLU A 103 22.54 -21.23 26.59
N ASN A 104 22.71 -19.95 26.30
CA ASN A 104 21.90 -19.24 25.33
C ASN A 104 22.30 -19.59 23.89
N ILE A 105 23.59 -19.81 23.64
CA ILE A 105 24.07 -20.24 22.32
C ILE A 105 23.53 -21.62 21.96
N ASP A 106 23.47 -22.54 22.91
CA ASP A 106 22.96 -23.89 22.71
C ASP A 106 21.44 -23.93 22.41
N LYS A 107 20.69 -22.93 22.85
CA LYS A 107 19.25 -22.78 22.55
C LYS A 107 18.94 -22.37 21.12
N PHE A 108 19.88 -21.77 20.41
CA PHE A 108 19.69 -21.26 19.07
C PHE A 108 20.65 -21.94 18.09
N SER A 109 20.15 -22.48 17.00
CA SER A 109 21.02 -22.95 15.92
C SER A 109 21.71 -21.76 15.22
N ALA A 110 22.97 -21.94 14.81
CA ALA A 110 23.71 -20.91 14.06
C ALA A 110 22.95 -20.47 12.80
N SER A 111 22.31 -21.40 12.09
CA SER A 111 21.45 -21.10 10.93
C SER A 111 20.28 -20.17 11.29
N SER A 112 19.60 -20.38 12.43
CA SER A 112 18.52 -19.52 12.91
C SER A 112 19.02 -18.10 13.22
N LEU A 113 20.18 -17.95 13.84
CA LEU A 113 20.77 -16.65 14.14
C LEU A 113 21.13 -15.87 12.87
N VAL A 114 21.70 -16.56 11.88
CA VAL A 114 22.00 -15.98 10.56
C VAL A 114 20.72 -15.51 9.87
N THR A 115 19.67 -16.33 9.83
CA THR A 115 18.38 -15.96 9.23
C THR A 115 17.77 -14.71 9.88
N ARG A 116 17.86 -14.60 11.22
CA ARG A 116 17.39 -13.40 11.93
C ARG A 116 18.17 -12.15 11.58
N LEU A 117 19.52 -12.25 11.48
CA LEU A 117 20.38 -11.12 11.12
C LEU A 117 20.22 -10.68 9.65
N THR A 118 19.81 -11.56 8.77
CA THR A 118 19.66 -11.30 7.33
C THR A 118 18.20 -11.06 6.96
N THR A 119 17.43 -12.13 6.85
CA THR A 119 16.06 -12.12 6.31
C THR A 119 15.09 -11.37 7.20
N ASP A 120 15.08 -11.65 8.52
CA ASP A 120 14.11 -11.01 9.41
C ASP A 120 14.37 -9.51 9.54
N VAL A 121 15.64 -9.08 9.63
CA VAL A 121 15.96 -7.66 9.66
C VAL A 121 15.58 -6.98 8.33
N THR A 122 15.74 -7.64 7.20
CA THR A 122 15.31 -7.12 5.90
C THR A 122 13.78 -6.97 5.83
N ASN A 123 13.03 -7.93 6.36
CA ASN A 123 11.57 -7.84 6.47
C ASN A 123 11.14 -6.66 7.37
N VAL A 124 11.81 -6.45 8.50
CA VAL A 124 11.57 -5.30 9.38
C VAL A 124 11.90 -3.98 8.67
N GLN A 125 12.99 -3.93 7.89
CA GLN A 125 13.35 -2.77 7.07
C GLN A 125 12.27 -2.42 6.06
N MET A 126 11.75 -3.42 5.33
CA MET A 126 10.67 -3.22 4.36
C MET A 126 9.37 -2.76 5.03
N ALA A 127 9.00 -3.40 6.15
CA ALA A 127 7.82 -3.00 6.92
C ALA A 127 7.93 -1.55 7.41
N TYR A 128 9.10 -1.16 7.91
CA TYR A 128 9.35 0.21 8.35
C TYR A 128 9.24 1.21 7.20
N MET A 129 9.82 0.89 6.03
CA MET A 129 9.71 1.70 4.82
C MET A 129 8.25 1.90 4.41
N MET A 130 7.44 0.84 4.43
CA MET A 130 6.01 0.91 4.13
C MET A 130 5.25 1.78 5.14
N ILE A 131 5.59 1.68 6.43
CA ILE A 131 4.92 2.46 7.49
C ILE A 131 5.19 3.96 7.33
N ILE A 132 6.46 4.37 7.18
CA ILE A 132 6.79 5.81 7.14
C ILE A 132 6.44 6.50 5.82
N ARG A 133 6.16 5.75 4.75
CA ARG A 133 5.79 6.31 3.44
C ARG A 133 4.34 6.00 3.08
N ILE A 134 3.98 4.72 2.91
CA ILE A 134 2.67 4.32 2.37
C ILE A 134 1.57 4.50 3.40
N ALA A 135 1.79 4.02 4.64
CA ALA A 135 0.76 4.11 5.68
C ALA A 135 0.44 5.54 6.12
N ILE A 136 1.32 6.50 5.81
CA ILE A 136 1.08 7.94 6.04
C ILE A 136 0.46 8.58 4.80
N ARG A 137 0.94 8.25 3.60
CA ARG A 137 0.43 8.79 2.34
C ARG A 137 -1.05 8.49 2.14
N CYS A 138 -1.47 7.21 2.30
CA CYS A 138 -2.82 6.80 1.99
C CYS A 138 -3.90 7.53 2.81
N PRO A 139 -3.82 7.62 4.17
CA PRO A 139 -4.80 8.38 4.95
C PRO A 139 -4.80 9.88 4.63
N LEU A 140 -3.61 10.47 4.43
CA LEU A 140 -3.52 11.89 4.07
C LEU A 140 -4.15 12.15 2.71
N MET A 141 -3.88 11.33 1.71
CA MET A 141 -4.47 11.43 0.37
C MET A 141 -6.00 11.36 0.46
N LEU A 142 -6.53 10.39 1.21
CA LEU A 142 -7.97 10.25 1.42
C LEU A 142 -8.56 11.50 2.09
N ILE A 143 -7.94 12.02 3.15
CA ILE A 143 -8.43 13.20 3.88
C ILE A 143 -8.40 14.45 2.99
N PHE A 144 -7.26 14.74 2.35
CA PHE A 144 -7.12 15.92 1.50
C PHE A 144 -8.01 15.84 0.25
N ALA A 145 -8.07 14.69 -0.43
CA ALA A 145 -8.94 14.51 -1.57
C ALA A 145 -10.42 14.66 -1.18
N PHE A 146 -10.80 14.17 0.00
CA PHE A 146 -12.15 14.29 0.53
C PHE A 146 -12.49 15.77 0.82
N ILE A 147 -11.60 16.51 1.49
CA ILE A 147 -11.77 17.95 1.74
C ILE A 147 -11.90 18.71 0.42
N MET A 148 -11.01 18.46 -0.54
CA MET A 148 -11.04 19.12 -1.84
C MET A 148 -12.28 18.78 -2.64
N ALA A 149 -12.77 17.52 -2.57
CA ALA A 149 -14.03 17.12 -3.20
C ALA A 149 -15.22 17.91 -2.63
N PHE A 150 -15.26 18.14 -1.31
CA PHE A 150 -16.31 18.97 -0.68
C PHE A 150 -16.18 20.46 -1.03
N VAL A 151 -14.97 20.98 -1.10
CA VAL A 151 -14.72 22.38 -1.51
C VAL A 151 -15.18 22.62 -2.95
N MET A 152 -14.94 21.67 -3.84
CA MET A 152 -15.27 21.81 -5.27
C MET A 152 -16.69 21.39 -5.61
N GLY A 153 -17.19 20.32 -5.01
CA GLY A 153 -18.47 19.71 -5.38
C GLY A 153 -19.62 19.99 -4.43
N GLY A 154 -19.36 20.65 -3.29
CA GLY A 154 -20.39 20.97 -2.30
C GLY A 154 -21.27 19.76 -1.96
N LYS A 155 -22.59 19.88 -2.18
CA LYS A 155 -23.56 18.81 -1.91
C LYS A 155 -23.33 17.54 -2.71
N MET A 156 -22.75 17.63 -3.91
CA MET A 156 -22.46 16.44 -4.76
C MET A 156 -21.38 15.55 -4.14
N ALA A 157 -20.46 16.13 -3.38
CA ALA A 157 -19.42 15.35 -2.70
C ALA A 157 -19.98 14.44 -1.58
N ALA A 158 -21.22 14.63 -1.15
CA ALA A 158 -21.86 13.77 -0.15
C ALA A 158 -21.93 12.29 -0.59
N ILE A 159 -21.85 11.99 -1.89
CA ILE A 159 -21.79 10.61 -2.38
C ILE A 159 -20.59 9.85 -1.81
N PHE A 160 -19.45 10.53 -1.66
CA PHE A 160 -18.26 9.92 -1.09
C PHE A 160 -18.45 9.48 0.36
N LEU A 161 -19.26 10.21 1.12
CA LEU A 161 -19.60 9.85 2.51
C LEU A 161 -20.37 8.52 2.59
N PHE A 162 -21.05 8.14 1.53
CA PHE A 162 -21.77 6.88 1.44
C PHE A 162 -20.89 5.77 0.82
N VAL A 163 -20.21 6.06 -0.27
CA VAL A 163 -19.46 5.03 -1.03
C VAL A 163 -18.20 4.56 -0.29
N VAL A 164 -17.47 5.48 0.39
CA VAL A 164 -16.26 5.11 1.14
C VAL A 164 -16.55 4.09 2.25
N PRO A 165 -17.58 4.25 3.12
CA PRO A 165 -17.95 3.22 4.09
C PRO A 165 -18.41 1.91 3.44
N VAL A 166 -19.15 1.98 2.33
CA VAL A 166 -19.61 0.78 1.60
C VAL A 166 -18.42 -0.02 1.07
N LEU A 167 -17.47 0.66 0.42
CA LEU A 167 -16.23 0.06 -0.04
C LEU A 167 -15.42 -0.50 1.14
N GLY A 168 -15.25 0.28 2.20
CA GLY A 168 -14.53 -0.13 3.40
C GLY A 168 -15.15 -1.38 4.05
N PHE A 169 -16.48 -1.46 4.12
CA PHE A 169 -17.19 -2.64 4.61
C PHE A 169 -17.00 -3.86 3.70
N GLY A 170 -17.07 -3.66 2.37
CA GLY A 170 -16.81 -4.72 1.40
C GLY A 170 -15.38 -5.29 1.54
N LEU A 171 -14.37 -4.41 1.64
CA LEU A 171 -12.98 -4.80 1.86
C LEU A 171 -12.79 -5.51 3.21
N PHE A 172 -13.43 -5.02 4.26
CA PHE A 172 -13.40 -5.67 5.58
C PHE A 172 -13.96 -7.09 5.54
N LEU A 173 -15.07 -7.33 4.82
CA LEU A 173 -15.63 -8.67 4.65
C LEU A 173 -14.68 -9.60 3.90
N VAL A 174 -14.03 -9.10 2.83
CA VAL A 174 -13.01 -9.85 2.08
C VAL A 174 -11.86 -10.24 3.01
N ILE A 175 -11.27 -9.28 3.72
CA ILE A 175 -10.16 -9.51 4.65
C ILE A 175 -10.56 -10.53 5.74
N ARG A 176 -11.74 -10.37 6.34
CA ARG A 176 -12.24 -11.27 7.39
C ARG A 176 -12.37 -12.71 6.91
N ARG A 177 -12.75 -12.92 5.64
CA ARG A 177 -12.87 -14.26 5.02
C ARG A 177 -11.53 -14.85 4.59
N VAL A 178 -10.61 -14.02 4.09
CA VAL A 178 -9.34 -14.46 3.54
C VAL A 178 -8.31 -14.76 4.63
N MET A 179 -8.24 -13.97 5.71
CA MET A 179 -7.25 -14.14 6.77
C MET A 179 -7.20 -15.56 7.40
N PRO A 180 -8.34 -16.21 7.74
CA PRO A 180 -8.29 -17.57 8.28
C PRO A 180 -7.81 -18.61 7.25
N LEU A 181 -8.09 -18.38 5.96
CA LEU A 181 -7.59 -19.25 4.88
C LEU A 181 -6.08 -19.16 4.75
N PHE A 182 -5.52 -17.95 4.71
CA PHE A 182 -4.06 -17.78 4.68
C PHE A 182 -3.37 -18.40 5.88
N ARG A 183 -3.95 -18.29 7.09
CA ARG A 183 -3.40 -18.96 8.28
C ARG A 183 -3.37 -20.49 8.14
N ARG A 184 -4.34 -21.09 7.46
CA ARG A 184 -4.34 -22.54 7.17
C ARG A 184 -3.29 -22.89 6.14
N VAL A 185 -3.20 -22.09 5.07
CA VAL A 185 -2.19 -22.25 4.01
C VAL A 185 -0.79 -22.23 4.61
N PHE A 186 -0.46 -21.21 5.44
CA PHE A 186 0.86 -21.13 6.06
C PHE A 186 1.17 -22.34 6.95
N LYS A 187 0.21 -22.84 7.74
CA LYS A 187 0.41 -24.07 8.53
C LYS A 187 0.68 -25.29 7.67
N LYS A 188 -0.05 -25.45 6.55
CA LYS A 188 0.20 -26.54 5.60
C LYS A 188 1.56 -26.39 4.90
N TYR A 189 1.92 -25.16 4.58
CA TYR A 189 3.23 -24.84 3.99
C TYR A 189 4.38 -25.20 4.93
N ASP A 190 4.26 -24.89 6.22
CA ASP A 190 5.24 -25.29 7.23
C ASP A 190 5.33 -26.81 7.36
N ALA A 191 4.20 -27.53 7.31
CA ALA A 191 4.18 -28.99 7.33
C ALA A 191 4.81 -29.60 6.06
N LEU A 192 4.54 -29.03 4.89
CA LEU A 192 5.17 -29.41 3.63
C LEU A 192 6.69 -29.23 3.68
N ASN A 193 7.16 -28.07 4.14
CA ASN A 193 8.58 -27.79 4.29
C ASN A 193 9.27 -28.75 5.26
N SER A 194 8.61 -29.07 6.38
CA SER A 194 9.12 -30.06 7.34
C SER A 194 9.24 -31.45 6.72
N SER A 195 8.24 -31.87 5.93
CA SER A 195 8.26 -33.16 5.20
C SER A 195 9.38 -33.19 4.16
N ILE A 196 9.62 -32.10 3.43
CA ILE A 196 10.75 -31.99 2.49
C ILE A 196 12.09 -32.14 3.23
N GLN A 197 12.26 -31.42 4.35
CA GLN A 197 13.49 -31.50 5.13
C GLN A 197 13.74 -32.90 5.68
N GLU A 198 12.70 -33.59 6.15
CA GLU A 198 12.77 -34.96 6.63
C GLU A 198 13.17 -35.91 5.51
N ASN A 199 12.52 -35.78 4.35
CA ASN A 199 12.82 -36.61 3.16
C ASN A 199 14.25 -36.39 2.68
N VAL A 200 14.70 -35.15 2.55
CA VAL A 200 16.08 -34.82 2.12
C VAL A 200 17.12 -35.37 3.09
N LYS A 201 16.87 -35.28 4.41
CA LYS A 201 17.76 -35.87 5.42
C LYS A 201 17.77 -37.39 5.36
N GLY A 202 16.59 -37.99 5.14
CA GLY A 202 16.39 -39.43 5.07
C GLY A 202 16.57 -40.05 3.67
N ILE A 203 17.04 -39.32 2.67
CA ILE A 203 17.03 -39.75 1.26
C ILE A 203 17.78 -41.04 1.02
N ARG A 204 18.84 -41.33 1.79
CA ARG A 204 19.56 -42.60 1.71
C ARG A 204 18.69 -43.79 2.15
N VAL A 205 17.89 -43.59 3.19
CA VAL A 205 16.95 -44.62 3.69
C VAL A 205 15.85 -44.85 2.66
N VAL A 206 15.25 -43.79 2.11
CA VAL A 206 14.22 -43.87 1.06
C VAL A 206 14.73 -44.69 -0.12
N LYS A 207 15.96 -44.43 -0.58
CA LYS A 207 16.61 -45.16 -1.68
C LYS A 207 16.96 -46.60 -1.34
N SER A 208 17.42 -46.83 -0.11
CA SER A 208 17.77 -48.22 0.33
C SER A 208 16.55 -49.12 0.37
N PHE A 209 15.37 -48.59 0.67
CA PHE A 209 14.11 -49.33 0.72
C PHE A 209 13.27 -49.21 -0.55
N VAL A 210 13.79 -48.55 -1.62
CA VAL A 210 13.11 -48.35 -2.91
C VAL A 210 11.70 -47.77 -2.70
N ARG A 211 11.60 -46.71 -1.89
CA ARG A 211 10.33 -46.07 -1.52
C ARG A 211 10.15 -44.67 -2.15
N GLU A 212 10.87 -44.37 -3.23
CA GLU A 212 10.81 -43.07 -3.91
C GLU A 212 9.39 -42.73 -4.39
N ASP A 213 8.66 -43.68 -4.94
CA ASP A 213 7.34 -43.44 -5.48
C ASP A 213 6.31 -43.18 -4.37
N TYR A 214 6.44 -43.80 -3.21
CA TYR A 214 5.62 -43.49 -2.05
C TYR A 214 5.87 -42.07 -1.55
N GLU A 215 7.13 -41.64 -1.47
CA GLU A 215 7.47 -40.28 -1.03
C GLU A 215 7.03 -39.20 -2.04
N LYS A 216 7.10 -39.47 -3.36
CA LYS A 216 6.55 -38.62 -4.41
C LYS A 216 5.04 -38.45 -4.23
N GLU A 217 4.30 -39.55 -4.10
CA GLU A 217 2.85 -39.49 -3.92
C GLU A 217 2.44 -38.73 -2.64
N LYS A 218 3.19 -38.95 -1.55
CA LYS A 218 2.99 -38.19 -0.29
C LYS A 218 3.23 -36.71 -0.47
N PHE A 219 4.29 -36.35 -1.20
CA PHE A 219 4.61 -34.95 -1.53
C PHE A 219 3.53 -34.33 -2.43
N ASP A 220 3.14 -35.02 -3.50
CA ASP A 220 2.14 -34.54 -4.45
C ASP A 220 0.80 -34.26 -3.77
N ARG A 221 0.34 -35.13 -2.87
CA ARG A 221 -0.87 -34.90 -2.06
C ARG A 221 -0.74 -33.66 -1.18
N ALA A 222 0.39 -33.48 -0.51
CA ALA A 222 0.63 -32.33 0.35
C ALA A 222 0.73 -31.03 -0.46
N ALA A 223 1.36 -31.07 -1.63
CA ALA A 223 1.47 -29.94 -2.55
C ALA A 223 0.10 -29.56 -3.13
N GLU A 224 -0.73 -30.54 -3.55
CA GLU A 224 -2.10 -30.31 -4.04
C GLU A 224 -2.99 -29.69 -2.96
N ASP A 225 -2.87 -30.16 -1.71
CA ASP A 225 -3.59 -29.61 -0.57
C ASP A 225 -3.26 -28.12 -0.33
N VAL A 226 -1.97 -27.76 -0.42
CA VAL A 226 -1.52 -26.36 -0.32
C VAL A 226 -2.06 -25.54 -1.49
N CYS A 227 -1.93 -26.08 -2.73
CA CYS A 227 -2.40 -25.42 -3.94
C CYS A 227 -3.91 -25.15 -3.89
N SER A 228 -4.70 -26.14 -3.48
CA SER A 228 -6.17 -26.01 -3.36
C SER A 228 -6.57 -24.93 -2.38
N ASP A 229 -5.99 -24.91 -1.17
CA ASP A 229 -6.30 -23.90 -0.15
C ASP A 229 -5.82 -22.51 -0.56
N PHE A 230 -4.64 -22.41 -1.20
CA PHE A 230 -4.11 -21.15 -1.71
C PHE A 230 -5.00 -20.59 -2.82
N THR A 231 -5.40 -21.44 -3.78
CA THR A 231 -6.31 -21.07 -4.86
C THR A 231 -7.66 -20.56 -4.33
N ARG A 232 -8.17 -21.19 -3.26
CA ARG A 232 -9.42 -20.73 -2.62
C ARG A 232 -9.25 -19.36 -1.97
N ALA A 233 -8.13 -19.12 -1.30
CA ALA A 233 -7.82 -17.82 -0.70
C ALA A 233 -7.69 -16.73 -1.78
N GLU A 234 -6.92 -17.02 -2.85
CA GLU A 234 -6.69 -16.09 -3.97
C GLU A 234 -7.97 -15.77 -4.74
N ARG A 235 -8.88 -16.75 -4.95
CA ARG A 235 -10.19 -16.49 -5.58
C ARG A 235 -11.02 -15.46 -4.83
N ILE A 236 -10.99 -15.51 -3.48
CA ILE A 236 -11.70 -14.51 -2.68
C ILE A 236 -10.99 -13.16 -2.75
N LEU A 237 -9.66 -13.16 -2.71
CA LEU A 237 -8.86 -11.94 -2.81
C LEU A 237 -9.03 -11.27 -4.19
N ALA A 238 -9.18 -12.07 -5.25
CA ALA A 238 -9.39 -11.57 -6.61
C ALA A 238 -10.68 -10.72 -6.76
N ILE A 239 -11.65 -10.86 -5.86
CA ILE A 239 -12.88 -10.03 -5.83
C ILE A 239 -12.56 -8.57 -5.47
N ASN A 240 -11.41 -8.32 -4.83
CA ASN A 240 -11.02 -6.98 -4.38
C ASN A 240 -10.97 -5.97 -5.54
N ASN A 241 -10.29 -6.30 -6.64
CA ASN A 241 -10.15 -5.40 -7.79
C ASN A 241 -11.49 -5.09 -8.50
N PRO A 242 -12.34 -6.08 -8.84
CA PRO A 242 -13.67 -5.82 -9.36
C PRO A 242 -14.55 -4.98 -8.43
N LEU A 243 -14.48 -5.21 -7.10
CA LEU A 243 -15.24 -4.45 -6.13
C LEU A 243 -14.82 -2.96 -6.12
N MET A 244 -13.51 -2.69 -6.07
CA MET A 244 -13.00 -1.32 -6.14
C MET A 244 -13.41 -0.65 -7.46
N GLN A 245 -13.23 -1.34 -8.58
CA GLN A 245 -13.53 -0.82 -9.91
C GLN A 245 -15.03 -0.55 -10.09
N PHE A 246 -15.88 -1.41 -9.55
CA PHE A 246 -17.32 -1.19 -9.53
C PHE A 246 -17.70 0.08 -8.75
N CYS A 247 -17.13 0.30 -7.56
CA CYS A 247 -17.36 1.50 -6.77
C CYS A 247 -16.90 2.77 -7.51
N VAL A 248 -15.73 2.73 -8.15
CA VAL A 248 -15.22 3.84 -8.95
C VAL A 248 -16.18 4.18 -10.10
N TYR A 249 -16.57 3.18 -10.90
CA TYR A 249 -17.49 3.43 -12.01
C TYR A 249 -18.88 3.86 -11.56
N ALA A 250 -19.40 3.29 -10.46
CA ALA A 250 -20.69 3.72 -9.91
C ALA A 250 -20.67 5.20 -9.50
N VAL A 251 -19.59 5.63 -8.84
CA VAL A 251 -19.40 7.05 -8.49
C VAL A 251 -19.24 7.91 -9.73
N MET A 252 -18.45 7.48 -10.72
CA MET A 252 -18.29 8.23 -11.99
C MET A 252 -19.61 8.43 -12.71
N VAL A 253 -20.42 7.36 -12.85
CA VAL A 253 -21.74 7.45 -13.47
C VAL A 253 -22.65 8.40 -12.70
N PHE A 254 -22.65 8.31 -11.37
CA PHE A 254 -23.44 9.22 -10.53
C PHE A 254 -22.98 10.68 -10.70
N VAL A 255 -21.68 10.95 -10.54
CA VAL A 255 -21.11 12.30 -10.66
C VAL A 255 -21.36 12.88 -12.06
N LEU A 256 -21.19 12.09 -13.12
CA LEU A 256 -21.47 12.53 -14.47
C LEU A 256 -22.96 12.81 -14.68
N SER A 257 -23.85 11.90 -14.28
CA SER A 257 -25.27 12.04 -14.53
C SER A 257 -25.89 13.19 -13.73
N PHE A 258 -25.75 13.16 -12.42
CA PHE A 258 -26.30 14.19 -11.54
C PHE A 258 -25.52 15.51 -11.61
N GLY A 259 -24.21 15.44 -11.76
CA GLY A 259 -23.36 16.62 -11.90
C GLY A 259 -23.68 17.37 -13.21
N SER A 260 -23.79 16.68 -14.35
CA SER A 260 -24.18 17.31 -15.61
C SER A 260 -25.60 17.90 -15.53
N TYR A 261 -26.53 17.15 -14.91
CA TYR A 261 -27.88 17.68 -14.68
C TYR A 261 -27.85 18.98 -13.84
N THR A 262 -27.08 19.01 -12.77
CA THR A 262 -26.91 20.20 -11.93
C THR A 262 -26.27 21.36 -12.70
N VAL A 263 -25.20 21.11 -13.46
CA VAL A 263 -24.54 22.13 -14.29
C VAL A 263 -25.51 22.76 -15.31
N ILE A 264 -26.32 21.93 -15.96
CA ILE A 264 -27.29 22.42 -16.97
C ILE A 264 -28.42 23.20 -16.31
N THR A 265 -29.00 22.69 -15.22
CA THR A 265 -30.17 23.29 -14.56
C THR A 265 -29.78 24.58 -13.84
N SER A 266 -28.63 24.64 -13.16
CA SER A 266 -28.12 25.84 -12.48
C SER A 266 -27.40 26.82 -13.40
N ARG A 267 -27.26 26.49 -14.70
CA ARG A 267 -26.44 27.26 -15.64
C ARG A 267 -25.02 27.52 -15.17
N GLY A 268 -24.46 26.61 -14.38
CA GLY A 268 -23.12 26.72 -13.85
C GLY A 268 -22.98 27.53 -12.56
N ILE A 269 -24.09 27.93 -11.90
CA ILE A 269 -24.04 28.69 -10.63
C ILE A 269 -23.71 27.75 -9.46
N ASP A 270 -24.38 26.62 -9.35
CA ASP A 270 -24.21 25.68 -8.25
C ASP A 270 -23.02 24.73 -8.47
N LEU A 271 -22.73 24.37 -9.73
CA LEU A 271 -21.64 23.51 -10.11
C LEU A 271 -21.15 23.87 -11.53
N ASP A 272 -19.87 24.16 -11.65
CA ASP A 272 -19.21 24.45 -12.92
C ASP A 272 -18.68 23.19 -13.62
N VAL A 273 -18.43 23.26 -14.92
CA VAL A 273 -17.82 22.16 -15.70
C VAL A 273 -16.43 21.80 -15.17
N GLY A 274 -15.65 22.80 -14.78
CA GLY A 274 -14.33 22.58 -14.18
C GLY A 274 -14.43 21.84 -12.84
N GLN A 275 -15.38 22.23 -11.99
CA GLN A 275 -15.66 21.55 -10.72
C GLN A 275 -16.10 20.09 -10.92
N LEU A 276 -16.95 19.85 -11.94
CA LEU A 276 -17.35 18.49 -12.31
C LEU A 276 -16.14 17.63 -12.73
N SER A 277 -15.24 18.19 -13.53
CA SER A 277 -13.99 17.54 -13.95
C SER A 277 -13.08 17.21 -12.74
N ALA A 278 -12.95 18.16 -11.80
CA ALA A 278 -12.19 17.93 -10.57
C ALA A 278 -12.81 16.83 -9.71
N LEU A 279 -14.14 16.80 -9.55
CA LEU A 279 -14.84 15.75 -8.81
C LEU A 279 -14.57 14.35 -9.37
N LEU A 280 -14.51 14.21 -10.70
CA LEU A 280 -14.15 12.94 -11.35
C LEU A 280 -12.72 12.50 -10.95
N THR A 281 -11.78 13.44 -10.95
CA THR A 281 -10.40 13.15 -10.54
C THR A 281 -10.30 12.79 -9.06
N TYR A 282 -10.98 13.55 -8.18
CA TYR A 282 -11.04 13.22 -6.75
C TYR A 282 -11.73 11.88 -6.49
N SER A 283 -12.69 11.45 -7.33
CA SER A 283 -13.30 10.12 -7.22
C SER A 283 -12.26 9.01 -7.33
N PHE A 284 -11.31 9.11 -8.26
CA PHE A 284 -10.20 8.18 -8.36
C PHE A 284 -9.28 8.26 -7.13
N MET A 285 -8.89 9.48 -6.74
CA MET A 285 -7.98 9.67 -5.61
C MET A 285 -8.52 9.15 -4.27
N ILE A 286 -9.85 9.21 -4.06
CA ILE A 286 -10.50 8.75 -2.83
C ILE A 286 -10.67 7.24 -2.82
N LEU A 287 -10.96 6.61 -3.97
CA LEU A 287 -11.35 5.20 -4.05
C LEU A 287 -10.20 4.26 -4.42
N MET A 288 -9.09 4.75 -4.94
CA MET A 288 -7.86 3.99 -5.25
C MET A 288 -6.78 4.17 -4.19
#